data_5dfb19d0b3b339ef1286de82be3edf3f
#
_entry.id   5dfb19d0b3b339ef1286de82be3edf3f
#
_cell.length_a   1.000
_cell.length_b   1.000
_cell.length_c   1.000
_cell.angle_alpha   90.00
_cell.angle_beta   90.00
_cell.angle_gamma   90.00
#
_symmetry.space_group_name_H-M   'P 1'
#
loop_
_entity.id
_entity.type
_entity.pdbx_description
1 polymer ?
#
loop_
_entity_poly.entity_id
_entity_poly.type
_entity_poly.pdbx_seq_one_letter_code
_entity_poly.pdbx_strand_id
1 'polypeptide(L)'
;TITNIQSSGVRGKIGEAISHGKLKGLAIMRSHGGRVRALATGGTQIDIAFIGTPTCDDYGNCRGIGGKSDCGVLSYAMADAIHANKVVAITDCLVPFPNFPAHISMTKVDYVVEVDEIGDPKKIATGAAKPTTDMRKLMMADYCTQFVVNTPYFKDGFSYQTGVGGASIASTISLAKIMKERNSRMRFGVGGLTKPMCDLLINGQVDALLDTQDFDLAAVESVKDLHHYRISAGEYANPFNKGAVVNKLDFVILAALEVDVNFNCNVVVGSDGMITGAQGGHPDTAAGAKCAIVIAPLLQGRIPAICTEVTTVTTPGESVDVVITDYGIAINPKRTDLIEAMKDVDLPFKTIEELRDIAYSIAGEPQKVEFGDRVVGIIESRDGTIMDVVREIKPFEFADEKKAEEKAEKKEKAENKKKG
;
A
#
# COMPACT_ATOMS: atom_id res chain seq x y z
N THR A 1 7.62 9.21 -25.26
CA THR A 1 7.33 7.78 -25.01
C THR A 1 7.91 7.38 -23.67
N ILE A 2 7.10 6.81 -22.77
CA ILE A 2 7.54 6.32 -21.47
C ILE A 2 8.31 5.01 -21.70
N THR A 3 9.54 4.92 -21.21
CA THR A 3 10.37 3.72 -21.34
C THR A 3 10.50 2.95 -20.03
N ASN A 4 10.55 3.64 -18.90
CA ASN A 4 10.63 3.06 -17.55
C ASN A 4 9.61 3.72 -16.64
N ILE A 5 9.17 2.99 -15.64
CA ILE A 5 8.28 3.51 -14.59
C ILE A 5 8.88 3.16 -13.23
N GLN A 6 8.93 4.14 -12.33
CA GLN A 6 9.32 3.94 -10.94
C GLN A 6 8.19 4.45 -10.04
N SER A 7 7.59 3.53 -9.28
CA SER A 7 6.41 3.83 -8.46
C SER A 7 6.30 2.84 -7.31
N SER A 8 5.41 3.10 -6.36
CA SER A 8 5.03 2.10 -5.35
C SER A 8 4.14 0.99 -5.91
N GLY A 9 3.58 1.19 -7.10
CA GLY A 9 2.76 0.25 -7.86
C GLY A 9 2.07 0.96 -9.01
N VAL A 10 1.44 0.17 -9.87
CA VAL A 10 0.69 0.67 -11.04
C VAL A 10 -0.62 -0.10 -11.18
N ARG A 11 -1.60 0.54 -11.83
CA ARG A 11 -2.95 -0.02 -11.99
C ARG A 11 -3.53 0.32 -13.36
N GLY A 12 -4.63 -0.36 -13.71
CA GLY A 12 -5.40 -0.12 -14.92
C GLY A 12 -4.56 -0.32 -16.18
N LYS A 13 -4.79 0.48 -17.22
CA LYS A 13 -4.15 0.33 -18.53
C LYS A 13 -2.62 0.34 -18.51
N ILE A 14 -1.99 1.02 -17.56
CA ILE A 14 -0.52 1.03 -17.43
C ILE A 14 -0.05 -0.31 -16.86
N GLY A 15 -0.69 -0.81 -15.81
CA GLY A 15 -0.41 -2.13 -15.25
C GLY A 15 -0.58 -3.24 -16.29
N GLU A 16 -1.68 -3.24 -17.02
CA GLU A 16 -1.95 -4.14 -18.14
C GLU A 16 -0.85 -4.08 -19.21
N ALA A 17 -0.50 -2.87 -19.65
CA ALA A 17 0.53 -2.69 -20.68
C ALA A 17 1.91 -3.20 -20.23
N ILE A 18 2.27 -3.04 -18.95
CA ILE A 18 3.51 -3.56 -18.39
C ILE A 18 3.45 -5.08 -18.35
N SER A 19 2.37 -5.65 -17.81
CA SER A 19 2.19 -7.11 -17.66
C SER A 19 2.26 -7.86 -18.99
N HIS A 20 1.86 -7.21 -20.09
CA HIS A 20 1.97 -7.73 -21.46
C HIS A 20 3.23 -7.28 -22.19
N GLY A 21 4.29 -6.87 -21.50
CA GLY A 21 5.59 -6.53 -22.08
C GLY A 21 5.61 -5.34 -23.03
N LYS A 22 4.58 -4.46 -23.01
CA LYS A 22 4.51 -3.30 -23.91
C LYS A 22 5.43 -2.14 -23.50
N LEU A 23 5.94 -2.15 -22.26
CA LEU A 23 6.96 -1.20 -21.83
C LEU A 23 8.33 -1.63 -22.35
N LYS A 24 9.11 -0.71 -22.97
CA LYS A 24 10.43 -1.04 -23.50
C LYS A 24 11.46 -1.38 -22.43
N GLY A 25 11.42 -0.69 -21.31
CA GLY A 25 12.26 -0.90 -20.14
C GLY A 25 11.52 -1.66 -19.05
N LEU A 26 11.77 -1.31 -17.79
CA LEU A 26 11.26 -1.99 -16.60
C LEU A 26 10.35 -1.08 -15.77
N ALA A 27 9.40 -1.70 -15.10
CA ALA A 27 8.69 -1.11 -13.97
C ALA A 27 9.43 -1.46 -12.68
N ILE A 28 9.96 -0.47 -11.97
CA ILE A 28 10.59 -0.67 -10.66
C ILE A 28 9.59 -0.26 -9.59
N MET A 29 9.11 -1.25 -8.83
CA MET A 29 8.16 -1.03 -7.76
C MET A 29 8.91 -0.98 -6.44
N ARG A 30 8.79 0.15 -5.74
CA ARG A 30 9.43 0.43 -4.47
C ARG A 30 8.41 0.75 -3.41
N SER A 31 8.71 0.39 -2.18
CA SER A 31 7.92 0.87 -1.04
C SER A 31 8.03 2.39 -0.89
N HIS A 32 7.23 2.98 -0.01
CA HIS A 32 7.29 4.41 0.27
C HIS A 32 8.68 4.83 0.74
N GLY A 33 9.24 4.11 1.72
CA GLY A 33 10.59 4.35 2.22
C GLY A 33 11.68 4.05 1.20
N GLY A 34 11.53 2.95 0.45
CA GLY A 34 12.46 2.53 -0.59
C GLY A 34 12.58 3.53 -1.73
N ARG A 35 11.47 4.17 -2.13
CA ARG A 35 11.50 5.22 -3.14
C ARG A 35 12.30 6.44 -2.67
N VAL A 36 12.03 6.94 -1.47
CA VAL A 36 12.78 8.09 -0.95
C VAL A 36 14.24 7.75 -0.69
N ARG A 37 14.53 6.52 -0.20
CA ARG A 37 15.90 6.03 -0.10
C ARG A 37 16.61 6.08 -1.46
N ALA A 38 15.98 5.60 -2.51
CA ALA A 38 16.58 5.59 -3.84
C ALA A 38 16.89 7.01 -4.35
N LEU A 39 16.04 8.00 -4.07
CA LEU A 39 16.31 9.41 -4.38
C LEU A 39 17.47 9.94 -3.54
N ALA A 40 17.47 9.71 -2.24
CA ALA A 40 18.47 10.22 -1.32
C ALA A 40 19.87 9.63 -1.55
N THR A 41 19.96 8.41 -2.10
CA THR A 41 21.24 7.73 -2.39
C THR A 41 21.70 7.86 -3.84
N GLY A 42 20.96 8.57 -4.69
CA GLY A 42 21.29 8.71 -6.12
C GLY A 42 20.94 7.48 -6.97
N GLY A 43 20.26 6.48 -6.41
CA GLY A 43 19.75 5.32 -7.17
C GLY A 43 18.58 5.66 -8.11
N THR A 44 18.02 6.85 -7.94
CA THR A 44 17.05 7.47 -8.86
C THR A 44 17.31 8.97 -8.88
N GLN A 45 17.33 9.56 -10.07
CA GLN A 45 17.46 11.00 -10.27
C GLN A 45 16.16 11.56 -10.84
N ILE A 46 15.78 12.75 -10.40
CA ILE A 46 14.66 13.52 -10.94
C ILE A 46 15.23 14.79 -11.53
N ASP A 47 15.17 14.92 -12.85
CA ASP A 47 15.64 16.12 -13.55
C ASP A 47 14.66 17.28 -13.29
N ILE A 48 13.36 17.03 -13.42
CA ILE A 48 12.32 18.01 -13.17
C ILE A 48 11.17 17.36 -12.42
N ALA A 49 10.80 17.92 -11.26
CA ALA A 49 9.58 17.56 -10.54
C ALA A 49 8.46 18.56 -10.87
N PHE A 50 7.37 18.07 -11.41
CA PHE A 50 6.13 18.83 -11.58
C PHE A 50 5.19 18.50 -10.43
N ILE A 51 4.92 19.47 -9.57
CA ILE A 51 4.19 19.27 -8.32
C ILE A 51 2.90 20.08 -8.34
N GLY A 52 1.75 19.40 -8.37
CA GLY A 52 0.45 20.02 -8.14
C GLY A 52 0.29 20.36 -6.65
N THR A 53 -0.07 21.61 -6.35
CA THR A 53 -0.27 22.08 -4.98
C THR A 53 -1.51 22.98 -4.90
N PRO A 54 -2.47 22.71 -3.99
CA PRO A 54 -3.70 23.46 -3.83
C PRO A 54 -3.52 24.97 -3.60
N THR A 55 -2.46 25.35 -2.88
CA THR A 55 -2.05 26.75 -2.73
C THR A 55 -0.54 26.89 -2.85
N CYS A 56 -0.11 27.98 -3.49
CA CYS A 56 1.29 28.40 -3.56
C CYS A 56 1.35 29.90 -3.50
N ASP A 57 2.36 30.49 -2.85
CA ASP A 57 2.65 31.90 -3.01
C ASP A 57 3.65 32.13 -4.16
N ASP A 58 3.87 33.40 -4.53
CA ASP A 58 4.75 33.80 -5.62
C ASP A 58 6.25 33.49 -5.36
N TYR A 59 6.60 33.19 -4.12
CA TYR A 59 7.95 32.73 -3.73
C TYR A 59 8.09 31.20 -3.75
N GLY A 60 6.99 30.45 -3.90
CA GLY A 60 7.04 29.00 -3.98
C GLY A 60 6.78 28.26 -2.67
N ASN A 61 6.20 28.90 -1.64
CA ASN A 61 5.74 28.18 -0.46
C ASN A 61 4.44 27.46 -0.77
N CYS A 62 4.48 26.11 -0.82
CA CYS A 62 3.35 25.28 -1.22
C CYS A 62 2.65 24.66 -0.01
N ARG A 63 1.31 24.56 -0.09
CA ARG A 63 0.48 23.84 0.89
C ARG A 63 -0.54 22.96 0.17
N GLY A 64 -0.83 21.82 0.75
CA GLY A 64 -1.88 20.91 0.28
C GLY A 64 -3.29 21.29 0.69
N ILE A 65 -3.45 22.44 1.34
CA ILE A 65 -4.72 22.97 1.88
C ILE A 65 -4.85 24.47 1.67
N GLY A 66 -6.07 24.99 1.76
CA GLY A 66 -6.38 26.42 1.71
C GLY A 66 -6.83 26.92 0.34
N GLY A 67 -7.02 26.03 -0.64
CA GLY A 67 -7.50 26.32 -1.98
C GLY A 67 -8.78 25.55 -2.33
N LYS A 68 -9.17 25.64 -3.60
CA LYS A 68 -10.33 24.91 -4.13
C LYS A 68 -10.04 23.43 -4.41
N SER A 69 -8.76 23.07 -4.52
CA SER A 69 -8.27 21.73 -4.85
C SER A 69 -7.59 21.03 -3.67
N ASP A 70 -8.00 21.32 -2.43
CA ASP A 70 -7.40 20.79 -1.21
C ASP A 70 -7.22 19.26 -1.29
N CYS A 71 -6.01 18.80 -1.05
CA CYS A 71 -5.63 17.38 -1.08
C CYS A 71 -4.99 16.89 0.23
N GLY A 72 -4.81 17.78 1.22
CA GLY A 72 -4.21 17.47 2.51
C GLY A 72 -2.69 17.47 2.46
N VAL A 73 -2.05 16.34 2.68
CA VAL A 73 -0.60 16.23 2.80
C VAL A 73 0.09 16.05 1.44
N LEU A 74 1.23 16.70 1.25
CA LEU A 74 2.05 16.62 0.02
C LEU A 74 3.22 15.62 0.13
N SER A 75 3.15 14.63 0.95
CA SER A 75 4.16 13.69 1.40
C SER A 75 5.28 13.32 0.39
N TYR A 76 4.91 12.67 -0.72
CA TYR A 76 5.87 12.31 -1.78
C TYR A 76 6.45 13.53 -2.46
N ALA A 77 5.62 14.53 -2.76
CA ALA A 77 6.04 15.77 -3.39
C ALA A 77 7.06 16.54 -2.53
N MET A 78 6.96 16.44 -1.18
CA MET A 78 7.97 16.99 -0.28
C MET A 78 9.34 16.33 -0.51
N ALA A 79 9.38 15.01 -0.68
CA ALA A 79 10.62 14.28 -0.95
C ALA A 79 11.15 14.60 -2.36
N ASP A 80 10.27 14.66 -3.36
CA ASP A 80 10.65 14.98 -4.73
C ASP A 80 11.22 16.41 -4.84
N ALA A 81 10.62 17.38 -4.16
CA ALA A 81 11.12 18.76 -4.10
C ALA A 81 12.52 18.89 -3.45
N ILE A 82 12.88 17.97 -2.55
CA ILE A 82 14.21 17.96 -1.91
C ILE A 82 15.28 17.43 -2.88
N HIS A 83 14.93 16.44 -3.71
CA HIS A 83 15.90 15.66 -4.50
C HIS A 83 15.89 15.94 -5.99
N ALA A 84 14.92 16.69 -6.52
CA ALA A 84 14.89 17.06 -7.94
C ALA A 84 15.88 18.16 -8.26
N ASN A 85 16.45 18.14 -9.49
CA ASN A 85 17.31 19.19 -9.99
C ASN A 85 16.56 20.50 -10.24
N LYS A 86 15.27 20.39 -10.68
CA LYS A 86 14.35 21.50 -10.86
C LYS A 86 12.99 21.14 -10.32
N VAL A 87 12.31 22.12 -9.71
CA VAL A 87 10.97 21.97 -9.13
C VAL A 87 10.04 23.02 -9.71
N VAL A 88 8.97 22.57 -10.34
CA VAL A 88 7.88 23.40 -10.85
C VAL A 88 6.63 23.17 -9.99
N ALA A 89 6.27 24.14 -9.17
CA ALA A 89 5.01 24.16 -8.44
C ALA A 89 3.89 24.61 -9.37
N ILE A 90 2.85 23.79 -9.51
CA ILE A 90 1.67 24.07 -10.32
C ILE A 90 0.49 24.24 -9.36
N THR A 91 -0.13 25.42 -9.36
CA THR A 91 -1.25 25.73 -8.45
C THR A 91 -2.43 26.28 -9.22
N ASP A 92 -3.63 26.06 -8.70
CA ASP A 92 -4.84 26.73 -9.18
C ASP A 92 -5.37 27.79 -8.18
N CYS A 93 -4.51 28.14 -7.21
CA CYS A 93 -4.77 29.20 -6.24
C CYS A 93 -3.45 29.83 -5.80
N LEU A 94 -3.00 30.85 -6.54
CA LEU A 94 -1.88 31.68 -6.14
C LEU A 94 -2.32 32.61 -5.01
N VAL A 95 -1.62 32.55 -3.88
CA VAL A 95 -1.94 33.34 -2.69
C VAL A 95 -0.84 34.35 -2.38
N PRO A 96 -1.14 35.46 -1.66
CA PRO A 96 -0.12 36.39 -1.24
C PRO A 96 0.93 35.72 -0.31
N PHE A 97 2.19 36.13 -0.46
CA PHE A 97 3.24 35.77 0.50
C PHE A 97 2.91 36.33 1.91
N PRO A 98 3.11 35.56 3.00
CA PRO A 98 3.66 34.22 3.11
C PRO A 98 2.58 33.11 3.20
N ASN A 99 2.76 32.01 2.47
CA ASN A 99 1.88 30.84 2.56
C ASN A 99 2.42 29.82 3.59
N PHE A 100 2.35 30.16 4.88
CA PHE A 100 2.87 29.37 5.99
C PHE A 100 1.76 28.75 6.87
N PRO A 101 2.09 27.64 7.57
CA PRO A 101 3.30 26.82 7.49
C PRO A 101 3.36 26.03 6.17
N ALA A 102 4.44 26.16 5.42
CA ALA A 102 4.59 25.54 4.13
C ALA A 102 4.83 24.01 4.25
N HIS A 103 4.24 23.23 3.35
CA HIS A 103 4.56 21.80 3.18
C HIS A 103 5.84 21.64 2.37
N ILE A 104 6.00 22.46 1.33
CA ILE A 104 7.24 22.59 0.55
C ILE A 104 7.68 24.04 0.64
N SER A 105 8.89 24.25 1.10
CA SER A 105 9.47 25.60 1.26
C SER A 105 9.88 26.21 -0.08
N MET A 106 9.73 27.51 -0.22
CA MET A 106 10.26 28.30 -1.33
C MET A 106 11.72 28.02 -1.66
N THR A 107 12.52 27.57 -0.68
CA THR A 107 13.93 27.22 -0.88
C THR A 107 14.15 25.97 -1.76
N LYS A 108 13.06 25.29 -2.14
CA LYS A 108 13.07 24.07 -2.96
C LYS A 108 12.33 24.22 -4.29
N VAL A 109 11.74 25.38 -4.56
CA VAL A 109 10.91 25.61 -5.75
C VAL A 109 11.64 26.58 -6.69
N ASP A 110 11.81 26.17 -7.95
CA ASP A 110 12.44 26.99 -8.98
C ASP A 110 11.42 27.84 -9.74
N TYR A 111 10.23 27.30 -9.97
CA TYR A 111 9.18 27.94 -10.78
C TYR A 111 7.81 27.75 -10.15
N VAL A 112 6.99 28.80 -10.20
CA VAL A 112 5.57 28.74 -9.84
C VAL A 112 4.74 28.99 -11.10
N VAL A 113 3.77 28.12 -11.36
CA VAL A 113 2.89 28.18 -12.52
C VAL A 113 1.45 28.15 -12.02
N GLU A 114 0.70 29.21 -12.30
CA GLU A 114 -0.74 29.26 -12.05
C GLU A 114 -1.50 28.67 -13.24
N VAL A 115 -2.49 27.84 -12.96
CA VAL A 115 -3.39 27.22 -13.94
C VAL A 115 -4.84 27.31 -13.46
N ASP A 116 -5.80 27.05 -14.35
CA ASP A 116 -7.23 27.15 -14.00
C ASP A 116 -7.66 26.06 -13.00
N GLU A 117 -7.15 24.84 -13.13
CA GLU A 117 -7.53 23.69 -12.30
C GLU A 117 -6.39 22.66 -12.24
N ILE A 118 -6.09 22.16 -11.04
CA ILE A 118 -5.14 21.05 -10.84
C ILE A 118 -5.81 19.74 -10.45
N GLY A 119 -7.05 19.77 -9.98
CA GLY A 119 -7.80 18.58 -9.60
C GLY A 119 -9.12 18.87 -8.89
N ASP A 120 -9.89 17.80 -8.68
CA ASP A 120 -11.16 17.83 -7.99
C ASP A 120 -11.05 17.10 -6.65
N PRO A 121 -11.11 17.78 -5.48
CA PRO A 121 -10.99 17.17 -4.16
C PRO A 121 -12.07 16.11 -3.89
N LYS A 122 -13.25 16.19 -4.53
CA LYS A 122 -14.31 15.18 -4.40
C LYS A 122 -13.87 13.79 -4.89
N LYS A 123 -12.85 13.71 -5.74
CA LYS A 123 -12.28 12.44 -6.21
C LYS A 123 -11.37 11.76 -5.19
N ILE A 124 -10.93 12.44 -4.13
CA ILE A 124 -10.20 11.85 -3.00
C ILE A 124 -11.10 10.84 -2.28
N ALA A 125 -12.39 11.14 -2.15
CA ALA A 125 -13.38 10.27 -1.51
C ALA A 125 -13.90 9.16 -2.46
N THR A 126 -13.02 8.33 -3.04
CA THR A 126 -13.38 7.32 -4.06
C THR A 126 -14.21 6.14 -3.54
N GLY A 127 -14.54 6.12 -2.25
CA GLY A 127 -15.34 5.07 -1.63
C GLY A 127 -14.56 3.82 -1.21
N ALA A 128 -13.26 3.76 -1.43
CA ALA A 128 -12.40 2.68 -0.93
C ALA A 128 -12.30 2.71 0.62
N ALA A 129 -12.33 3.89 1.20
CA ALA A 129 -12.24 4.13 2.65
C ALA A 129 -13.63 4.18 3.32
N LYS A 130 -14.48 3.15 3.13
CA LYS A 130 -15.79 3.07 3.77
C LYS A 130 -15.85 1.94 4.80
N PRO A 131 -16.55 2.14 5.96
CA PRO A 131 -16.88 1.06 6.85
C PRO A 131 -17.62 -0.05 6.10
N THR A 132 -17.28 -1.29 6.41
CA THR A 132 -17.92 -2.45 5.77
C THR A 132 -19.20 -2.84 6.49
N THR A 133 -20.15 -3.41 5.72
CA THR A 133 -21.32 -4.12 6.24
C THR A 133 -21.23 -5.64 5.96
N ASP A 134 -20.16 -6.09 5.32
CA ASP A 134 -19.89 -7.50 5.07
C ASP A 134 -19.57 -8.20 6.41
N MET A 135 -20.40 -9.17 6.79
CA MET A 135 -20.30 -9.90 8.06
C MET A 135 -18.94 -10.61 8.22
N ARG A 136 -18.38 -11.14 7.13
CA ARG A 136 -17.05 -11.79 7.18
C ARG A 136 -15.95 -10.77 7.53
N LYS A 137 -16.01 -9.58 6.92
CA LYS A 137 -15.06 -8.50 7.21
C LYS A 137 -15.23 -7.95 8.63
N LEU A 138 -16.47 -7.88 9.14
CA LEU A 138 -16.73 -7.48 10.51
C LEU A 138 -16.21 -8.53 11.51
N MET A 139 -16.35 -9.81 11.21
CA MET A 139 -15.80 -10.90 12.03
C MET A 139 -14.26 -10.86 12.05
N MET A 140 -13.60 -10.68 10.90
CA MET A 140 -12.14 -10.49 10.86
C MET A 140 -11.69 -9.26 11.63
N ALA A 141 -12.47 -8.18 11.58
CA ALA A 141 -12.19 -6.96 12.34
C ALA A 141 -12.31 -7.18 13.85
N ASP A 142 -13.28 -7.98 14.28
CA ASP A 142 -13.42 -8.37 15.68
C ASP A 142 -12.25 -9.26 16.12
N TYR A 143 -11.91 -10.30 15.37
CA TYR A 143 -10.72 -11.11 15.62
C TYR A 143 -9.46 -10.27 15.75
N CYS A 144 -9.25 -9.32 14.84
CA CYS A 144 -8.11 -8.41 14.88
C CYS A 144 -8.12 -7.56 16.16
N THR A 145 -9.26 -6.99 16.51
CA THR A 145 -9.39 -6.16 17.70
C THR A 145 -9.14 -6.98 18.97
N GLN A 146 -9.77 -8.16 19.10
CA GLN A 146 -9.54 -9.06 20.23
C GLN A 146 -8.09 -9.54 20.31
N PHE A 147 -7.47 -9.83 19.18
CA PHE A 147 -6.05 -10.17 19.15
C PHE A 147 -5.19 -9.01 19.68
N VAL A 148 -5.34 -7.82 19.11
CA VAL A 148 -4.56 -6.61 19.49
C VAL A 148 -4.65 -6.35 21.00
N VAL A 149 -5.84 -6.35 21.59
CA VAL A 149 -6.04 -5.96 22.98
C VAL A 149 -5.57 -7.00 24.00
N ASN A 150 -5.24 -8.22 23.56
CA ASN A 150 -4.67 -9.28 24.37
C ASN A 150 -3.14 -9.43 24.18
N THR A 151 -2.52 -8.65 23.29
CA THR A 151 -1.06 -8.63 23.15
C THR A 151 -0.39 -7.85 24.28
N PRO A 152 0.89 -8.12 24.59
CA PRO A 152 1.66 -7.33 25.55
C PRO A 152 1.97 -5.92 25.06
N TYR A 153 1.71 -5.61 23.79
CA TYR A 153 1.95 -4.31 23.16
C TYR A 153 0.77 -3.34 23.32
N PHE A 154 -0.44 -3.86 23.60
CA PHE A 154 -1.61 -3.02 23.88
C PHE A 154 -1.52 -2.46 25.30
N LYS A 155 -1.05 -1.24 25.39
CA LYS A 155 -0.90 -0.47 26.65
C LYS A 155 -1.20 0.99 26.39
N ASP A 156 -1.48 1.76 27.41
CA ASP A 156 -1.64 3.21 27.25
C ASP A 156 -0.42 3.83 26.60
N GLY A 157 -0.64 4.66 25.59
CA GLY A 157 0.40 5.24 24.75
C GLY A 157 0.94 4.34 23.64
N PHE A 158 0.24 3.27 23.24
CA PHE A 158 0.61 2.49 22.06
C PHE A 158 0.48 3.30 20.76
N SER A 159 1.08 2.81 19.69
CA SER A 159 1.01 3.42 18.36
C SER A 159 0.39 2.47 17.34
N TYR A 160 -0.30 3.04 16.35
CA TYR A 160 -1.14 2.28 15.47
C TYR A 160 -1.15 2.82 14.04
N GLN A 161 -1.17 1.90 13.09
CA GLN A 161 -1.44 2.18 11.68
C GLN A 161 -2.44 1.17 11.14
N THR A 162 -3.33 1.63 10.29
CA THR A 162 -4.30 0.78 9.60
C THR A 162 -4.33 1.06 8.11
N GLY A 163 -4.60 0.02 7.31
CA GLY A 163 -4.91 0.18 5.90
C GLY A 163 -6.33 0.73 5.68
N VAL A 164 -6.64 1.06 4.43
CA VAL A 164 -7.94 1.63 4.02
C VAL A 164 -9.01 0.57 3.68
N GLY A 165 -8.70 -0.71 3.85
CA GLY A 165 -9.65 -1.80 3.62
C GLY A 165 -10.80 -1.81 4.63
N GLY A 166 -11.98 -2.28 4.21
CA GLY A 166 -13.18 -2.26 5.06
C GLY A 166 -13.03 -3.00 6.40
N ALA A 167 -12.31 -4.12 6.45
CA ALA A 167 -12.02 -4.85 7.69
C ALA A 167 -11.04 -4.05 8.59
N SER A 168 -10.01 -3.45 8.01
CA SER A 168 -9.04 -2.61 8.74
C SER A 168 -9.70 -1.39 9.36
N ILE A 169 -10.59 -0.72 8.62
CA ILE A 169 -11.39 0.41 9.13
C ILE A 169 -12.31 -0.05 10.26
N ALA A 170 -12.98 -1.19 10.10
CA ALA A 170 -13.88 -1.74 11.13
C ALA A 170 -13.12 -2.11 12.40
N SER A 171 -11.89 -2.66 12.30
CA SER A 171 -11.07 -2.94 13.47
C SER A 171 -10.67 -1.66 14.22
N THR A 172 -10.36 -0.56 13.50
CA THR A 172 -10.09 0.74 14.13
C THR A 172 -11.29 1.26 14.91
N ILE A 173 -12.51 1.15 14.34
CA ILE A 173 -13.75 1.56 15.02
C ILE A 173 -14.02 0.70 16.25
N SER A 174 -13.80 -0.61 16.16
CA SER A 174 -13.96 -1.54 17.30
C SER A 174 -12.91 -1.27 18.38
N LEU A 175 -11.67 -1.04 18.01
CA LEU A 175 -10.58 -0.71 18.92
C LEU A 175 -10.86 0.60 19.68
N ALA A 176 -11.42 1.62 19.01
CA ALA A 176 -11.81 2.89 19.64
C ALA A 176 -12.78 2.71 20.80
N LYS A 177 -13.73 1.76 20.70
CA LYS A 177 -14.69 1.44 21.77
C LYS A 177 -13.98 0.84 22.99
N ILE A 178 -13.12 -0.16 22.77
CA ILE A 178 -12.35 -0.81 23.85
C ILE A 178 -11.39 0.18 24.51
N MET A 179 -10.73 1.04 23.74
CA MET A 179 -9.87 2.10 24.26
C MET A 179 -10.65 3.02 25.20
N LYS A 180 -11.88 3.41 24.83
CA LYS A 180 -12.75 4.23 25.69
C LYS A 180 -13.12 3.51 26.98
N GLU A 181 -13.50 2.22 26.90
CA GLU A 181 -13.86 1.38 28.05
C GLU A 181 -12.67 1.19 29.00
N ARG A 182 -11.47 1.00 28.47
CA ARG A 182 -10.23 0.78 29.24
C ARG A 182 -9.51 2.09 29.62
N ASN A 183 -10.07 3.24 29.27
CA ASN A 183 -9.43 4.56 29.46
C ASN A 183 -7.98 4.60 28.95
N SER A 184 -7.73 4.00 27.79
CA SER A 184 -6.42 3.97 27.12
C SER A 184 -6.42 4.85 25.87
N ARG A 185 -5.26 5.39 25.50
CA ARG A 185 -5.08 6.27 24.34
C ARG A 185 -3.90 5.82 23.51
N MET A 186 -3.92 6.15 22.24
CA MET A 186 -2.76 6.04 21.36
C MET A 186 -1.83 7.23 21.57
N ARG A 187 -0.53 7.00 21.57
CA ARG A 187 0.47 8.07 21.50
C ARG A 187 0.45 8.74 20.13
N PHE A 188 0.39 7.93 19.07
CA PHE A 188 0.22 8.43 17.72
C PHE A 188 -0.45 7.40 16.80
N GLY A 189 -1.18 7.92 15.83
CA GLY A 189 -1.59 7.19 14.63
C GLY A 189 -0.75 7.66 13.44
N VAL A 190 -0.44 6.78 12.48
CA VAL A 190 0.38 7.14 11.32
C VAL A 190 -0.08 6.47 10.03
N GLY A 191 0.36 7.00 8.91
CA GLY A 191 0.20 6.45 7.57
C GLY A 191 -0.74 7.24 6.69
N GLY A 192 -1.46 6.54 5.84
CA GLY A 192 -2.59 7.10 5.10
C GLY A 192 -3.81 7.15 6.01
N LEU A 193 -4.37 8.32 6.21
CA LEU A 193 -5.41 8.55 7.19
C LEU A 193 -6.82 8.53 6.57
N THR A 194 -7.77 8.15 7.40
CA THR A 194 -9.20 8.13 7.10
C THR A 194 -9.98 8.71 8.26
N LYS A 195 -11.26 9.05 8.01
CA LYS A 195 -12.16 9.61 9.02
C LYS A 195 -12.10 8.91 10.40
N PRO A 196 -12.14 7.57 10.53
CA PRO A 196 -12.06 6.92 11.85
C PRO A 196 -10.82 7.27 12.65
N MET A 197 -9.65 7.43 12.01
CA MET A 197 -8.45 7.88 12.70
C MET A 197 -8.53 9.36 13.11
N CYS A 198 -9.11 10.21 12.28
CA CYS A 198 -9.34 11.62 12.61
C CYS A 198 -10.36 11.76 13.75
N ASP A 199 -11.39 10.91 13.78
CA ASP A 199 -12.36 10.89 14.88
C ASP A 199 -11.68 10.53 16.22
N LEU A 200 -10.63 9.69 16.23
CA LEU A 200 -9.84 9.40 17.44
C LEU A 200 -9.14 10.66 17.96
N LEU A 201 -8.60 11.50 17.07
CA LEU A 201 -7.98 12.77 17.45
C LEU A 201 -9.02 13.72 18.07
N ILE A 202 -10.14 13.92 17.38
CA ILE A 202 -11.25 14.79 17.85
C ILE A 202 -11.77 14.33 19.23
N ASN A 203 -11.82 13.02 19.46
CA ASN A 203 -12.31 12.43 20.71
C ASN A 203 -11.24 12.32 21.81
N GLY A 204 -10.01 12.80 21.58
CA GLY A 204 -8.91 12.73 22.54
C GLY A 204 -8.39 11.33 22.81
N GLN A 205 -8.63 10.37 21.90
CA GLN A 205 -8.19 8.98 21.99
C GLN A 205 -6.82 8.73 21.30
N VAL A 206 -6.31 9.71 20.58
CA VAL A 206 -4.93 9.73 20.07
C VAL A 206 -4.31 11.09 20.32
N ASP A 207 -3.04 11.13 20.75
CA ASP A 207 -2.36 12.37 21.06
C ASP A 207 -1.88 13.11 19.80
N ALA A 208 -1.56 12.38 18.73
CA ALA A 208 -1.08 12.94 17.46
C ALA A 208 -1.39 12.05 16.27
N LEU A 209 -1.62 12.67 15.10
CA LEU A 209 -1.65 12.00 13.80
C LEU A 209 -0.40 12.40 13.00
N LEU A 210 0.28 11.43 12.42
CA LEU A 210 1.44 11.61 11.56
C LEU A 210 1.07 11.18 10.15
N ASP A 211 0.67 12.14 9.32
CA ASP A 211 0.00 11.86 8.06
C ASP A 211 0.95 11.89 6.87
N THR A 212 0.82 10.87 6.02
CA THR A 212 1.53 10.75 4.74
C THR A 212 0.59 10.82 3.54
N GLN A 213 -0.71 10.61 3.73
CA GLN A 213 -1.70 10.64 2.67
C GLN A 213 -3.13 10.68 3.22
N ASP A 214 -3.94 11.57 2.70
CA ASP A 214 -5.36 11.65 3.03
C ASP A 214 -6.19 10.79 2.06
N PHE A 215 -7.00 9.87 2.60
CA PHE A 215 -7.82 8.97 1.82
C PHE A 215 -9.31 9.35 1.78
N ASP A 216 -9.70 10.38 2.52
CA ASP A 216 -11.03 10.97 2.47
C ASP A 216 -11.00 12.47 2.84
N LEU A 217 -12.11 13.16 2.59
CA LEU A 217 -12.20 14.60 2.84
C LEU A 217 -12.16 14.95 4.33
N ALA A 218 -12.51 14.04 5.22
CA ALA A 218 -12.40 14.26 6.66
C ALA A 218 -10.92 14.29 7.10
N ALA A 219 -10.07 13.47 6.49
CA ALA A 219 -8.62 13.51 6.70
C ALA A 219 -8.04 14.83 6.20
N VAL A 220 -8.39 15.27 4.98
CA VAL A 220 -7.98 16.57 4.41
C VAL A 220 -8.36 17.73 5.34
N GLU A 221 -9.57 17.73 5.89
CA GLU A 221 -10.02 18.78 6.81
C GLU A 221 -9.26 18.71 8.15
N SER A 222 -8.96 17.50 8.63
CA SER A 222 -8.23 17.26 9.88
C SER A 222 -6.81 17.82 9.87
N VAL A 223 -6.18 17.99 8.70
CA VAL A 223 -4.83 18.58 8.56
C VAL A 223 -4.74 20.01 9.13
N LYS A 224 -5.87 20.67 9.34
CA LYS A 224 -5.96 21.98 10.00
C LYS A 224 -5.76 21.91 11.52
N ASP A 225 -5.90 20.75 12.13
CA ASP A 225 -5.66 20.55 13.58
C ASP A 225 -4.16 20.62 13.90
N LEU A 226 -3.81 21.21 15.03
CA LEU A 226 -2.42 21.39 15.49
C LEU A 226 -1.73 20.09 15.88
N HIS A 227 -2.49 19.02 16.16
CA HIS A 227 -1.98 17.69 16.50
C HIS A 227 -2.02 16.73 15.31
N HIS A 228 -2.41 17.23 14.13
CA HIS A 228 -2.33 16.51 12.88
C HIS A 228 -1.10 16.98 12.10
N TYR A 229 -0.02 16.21 12.20
CA TYR A 229 1.28 16.55 11.63
C TYR A 229 1.44 15.90 10.26
N ARG A 230 1.73 16.72 9.26
CA ARG A 230 2.16 16.27 7.94
C ARG A 230 3.61 15.81 7.99
N ILE A 231 3.90 14.64 7.45
CA ILE A 231 5.25 14.11 7.32
C ILE A 231 5.54 13.70 5.88
N SER A 232 6.79 13.80 5.47
CA SER A 232 7.23 13.29 4.19
C SER A 232 7.29 11.75 4.20
N ALA A 233 7.21 11.14 3.02
CA ALA A 233 7.42 9.70 2.88
C ALA A 233 8.81 9.25 3.38
N GLY A 234 9.79 10.18 3.40
CA GLY A 234 11.11 9.95 3.97
C GLY A 234 11.10 9.86 5.50
N GLU A 235 10.43 10.80 6.18
CA GLU A 235 10.24 10.78 7.64
C GLU A 235 9.42 9.56 8.05
N TYR A 236 8.43 9.20 7.24
CA TYR A 236 7.60 8.04 7.46
C TYR A 236 8.42 6.74 7.49
N ALA A 237 9.20 6.45 6.42
CA ALA A 237 9.66 5.08 6.20
C ALA A 237 11.06 4.92 5.58
N ASN A 238 11.82 6.00 5.28
CA ASN A 238 13.15 5.81 4.70
C ASN A 238 14.08 5.12 5.71
N PRO A 239 14.56 3.88 5.43
CA PRO A 239 15.36 3.11 6.38
C PRO A 239 16.77 3.70 6.60
N PHE A 240 17.23 4.60 5.72
CA PHE A 240 18.55 5.23 5.82
C PHE A 240 18.52 6.56 6.58
N ASN A 241 17.35 7.03 6.96
CA ASN A 241 17.24 8.15 7.90
C ASN A 241 17.69 7.70 9.30
N LYS A 242 18.20 8.63 10.09
CA LYS A 242 18.55 8.38 11.50
C LYS A 242 17.35 7.95 12.35
N GLY A 243 16.14 8.25 11.89
CA GLY A 243 14.87 7.79 12.45
C GLY A 243 13.80 7.74 11.38
N ALA A 244 12.94 6.73 11.42
CA ALA A 244 11.74 6.63 10.60
C ALA A 244 10.56 6.27 11.49
N VAL A 245 9.41 6.90 11.26
CA VAL A 245 8.22 6.77 12.14
C VAL A 245 7.76 5.33 12.23
N VAL A 246 7.79 4.57 11.13
CA VAL A 246 7.39 3.16 11.09
C VAL A 246 8.16 2.28 12.10
N ASN A 247 9.40 2.65 12.44
CA ASN A 247 10.21 1.92 13.43
C ASN A 247 9.77 2.18 14.89
N LYS A 248 8.75 3.00 15.11
CA LYS A 248 8.14 3.26 16.41
C LYS A 248 6.73 2.69 16.52
N LEU A 249 6.23 2.01 15.48
CA LEU A 249 4.92 1.39 15.51
C LEU A 249 4.87 0.19 16.45
N ASP A 250 3.82 0.15 17.27
CA ASP A 250 3.47 -1.05 18.02
C ASP A 250 2.63 -2.00 17.14
N PHE A 251 1.65 -1.46 16.41
CA PHE A 251 0.79 -2.25 15.54
C PHE A 251 0.65 -1.66 14.15
N VAL A 252 0.65 -2.55 13.16
CA VAL A 252 0.17 -2.22 11.82
C VAL A 252 -0.83 -3.27 11.34
N ILE A 253 -1.95 -2.79 10.77
CA ILE A 253 -2.98 -3.64 10.17
C ILE A 253 -2.92 -3.47 8.66
N LEU A 254 -2.62 -4.55 7.98
CA LEU A 254 -2.38 -4.62 6.55
C LEU A 254 -3.40 -5.54 5.87
N ALA A 255 -3.49 -5.45 4.56
CA ALA A 255 -4.28 -6.38 3.75
C ALA A 255 -3.43 -6.96 2.63
N ALA A 256 -3.73 -8.19 2.19
CA ALA A 256 -3.03 -8.83 1.09
C ALA A 256 -3.99 -9.41 0.05
N LEU A 257 -3.51 -9.59 -1.18
CA LEU A 257 -4.18 -10.37 -2.22
C LEU A 257 -3.97 -11.86 -1.96
N GLU A 258 -2.75 -12.23 -1.60
CA GLU A 258 -2.33 -13.60 -1.30
C GLU A 258 -1.37 -13.59 -0.10
N VAL A 259 -1.41 -14.65 0.70
CA VAL A 259 -0.43 -14.96 1.74
C VAL A 259 -0.06 -16.44 1.62
N ASP A 260 1.24 -16.76 1.61
CA ASP A 260 1.67 -18.14 1.56
C ASP A 260 1.97 -18.76 2.94
N VAL A 261 2.25 -20.05 2.94
CA VAL A 261 2.57 -20.81 4.16
C VAL A 261 3.86 -20.36 4.85
N ASN A 262 4.67 -19.54 4.20
CA ASN A 262 5.84 -18.89 4.77
C ASN A 262 5.54 -17.45 5.25
N PHE A 263 4.27 -17.04 5.26
CA PHE A 263 3.80 -15.70 5.59
C PHE A 263 4.23 -14.61 4.60
N ASN A 264 4.80 -14.95 3.44
CA ASN A 264 5.03 -13.97 2.40
C ASN A 264 3.70 -13.42 1.89
N CYS A 265 3.67 -12.11 1.61
CA CYS A 265 2.47 -11.46 1.08
C CYS A 265 2.69 -10.94 -0.33
N ASN A 266 1.63 -11.06 -1.15
CA ASN A 266 1.50 -10.40 -2.43
C ASN A 266 0.39 -9.35 -2.36
N VAL A 267 0.71 -8.10 -2.76
CA VAL A 267 -0.22 -6.99 -2.86
C VAL A 267 -0.18 -6.29 -4.23
N VAL A 268 0.56 -6.84 -5.19
CA VAL A 268 0.85 -6.20 -6.48
C VAL A 268 0.27 -6.95 -7.65
N VAL A 269 0.46 -8.27 -7.72
CA VAL A 269 0.08 -9.08 -8.88
C VAL A 269 -1.24 -9.80 -8.59
N GLY A 270 -2.20 -9.65 -9.48
CA GLY A 270 -3.49 -10.36 -9.39
C GLY A 270 -3.37 -11.84 -9.72
N SER A 271 -4.42 -12.60 -9.44
CA SER A 271 -4.52 -14.04 -9.75
C SER A 271 -4.48 -14.37 -11.25
N ASP A 272 -4.64 -13.36 -12.09
CA ASP A 272 -4.46 -13.41 -13.55
C ASP A 272 -3.05 -13.06 -14.01
N GLY A 273 -2.13 -12.80 -13.09
CA GLY A 273 -0.76 -12.38 -13.34
C GLY A 273 -0.59 -10.90 -13.64
N MET A 274 -1.67 -10.13 -13.70
CA MET A 274 -1.58 -8.71 -14.01
C MET A 274 -1.14 -7.86 -12.81
N ILE A 275 -0.35 -6.83 -13.08
CA ILE A 275 -0.01 -5.81 -12.10
C ILE A 275 -1.26 -4.95 -11.84
N THR A 276 -1.85 -5.10 -10.66
CA THR A 276 -3.11 -4.43 -10.29
C THR A 276 -3.02 -3.67 -8.97
N GLY A 277 -1.91 -3.80 -8.25
CA GLY A 277 -1.72 -3.28 -6.92
C GLY A 277 -0.47 -2.42 -6.74
N ALA A 278 -0.17 -2.12 -5.50
CA ALA A 278 0.98 -1.33 -5.08
C ALA A 278 1.52 -1.86 -3.75
N GLN A 279 2.84 -1.88 -3.60
CA GLN A 279 3.48 -2.15 -2.31
C GLN A 279 3.09 -1.09 -1.27
N GLY A 280 3.09 0.18 -1.69
CA GLY A 280 2.84 1.28 -0.77
C GLY A 280 3.82 1.26 0.41
N GLY A 281 3.29 1.45 1.61
CA GLY A 281 4.04 1.31 2.87
C GLY A 281 3.96 -0.09 3.49
N HIS A 282 3.38 -1.08 2.78
CA HIS A 282 3.16 -2.42 3.32
C HIS A 282 4.44 -3.08 3.85
N PRO A 283 5.53 -3.25 3.04
CA PRO A 283 6.78 -3.83 3.55
C PRO A 283 7.50 -2.92 4.54
N ASP A 284 7.37 -1.59 4.42
CA ASP A 284 8.00 -0.65 5.35
C ASP A 284 7.46 -0.79 6.77
N THR A 285 6.12 -0.83 6.89
CA THR A 285 5.43 -0.90 8.18
C THR A 285 5.46 -2.30 8.77
N ALA A 286 5.38 -3.34 7.94
CA ALA A 286 5.56 -4.70 8.40
C ALA A 286 6.93 -4.89 9.04
N ALA A 287 8.02 -4.41 8.40
CA ALA A 287 9.37 -4.50 8.93
C ALA A 287 9.62 -3.58 10.15
N GLY A 288 8.85 -2.49 10.30
CA GLY A 288 9.07 -1.49 11.36
C GLY A 288 8.25 -1.74 12.62
N ALA A 289 7.06 -2.31 12.52
CA ALA A 289 6.14 -2.49 13.63
C ALA A 289 6.55 -3.65 14.56
N LYS A 290 6.17 -3.57 15.83
CA LYS A 290 6.36 -4.67 16.79
C LYS A 290 5.41 -5.84 16.52
N CYS A 291 4.25 -5.55 15.94
CA CYS A 291 3.26 -6.54 15.57
C CYS A 291 2.61 -6.16 14.24
N ALA A 292 2.96 -6.86 13.19
CA ALA A 292 2.40 -6.70 11.85
C ALA A 292 1.31 -7.75 11.62
N ILE A 293 0.07 -7.29 11.45
CA ILE A 293 -1.11 -8.13 11.27
C ILE A 293 -1.62 -7.95 9.84
N VAL A 294 -1.77 -9.05 9.11
CA VAL A 294 -2.37 -9.07 7.78
C VAL A 294 -3.78 -9.63 7.88
N ILE A 295 -4.75 -8.86 7.41
CA ILE A 295 -6.16 -9.30 7.30
C ILE A 295 -6.45 -9.62 5.84
N ALA A 296 -6.79 -10.87 5.54
CA ALA A 296 -7.21 -11.32 4.23
C ALA A 296 -8.37 -12.32 4.39
N PRO A 297 -9.46 -12.22 3.61
CA PRO A 297 -10.47 -13.27 3.63
C PRO A 297 -9.82 -14.58 3.16
N LEU A 298 -10.28 -15.73 3.68
CA LEU A 298 -9.74 -17.03 3.25
C LEU A 298 -9.84 -17.21 1.73
N LEU A 299 -10.94 -16.74 1.16
CA LEU A 299 -11.19 -16.72 -0.29
C LEU A 299 -11.51 -15.32 -0.77
N GLN A 300 -10.84 -14.85 -1.80
CA GLN A 300 -11.21 -13.65 -2.56
C GLN A 300 -12.09 -14.06 -3.76
N GLY A 301 -13.40 -13.90 -3.63
CA GLY A 301 -14.34 -14.48 -4.57
C GLY A 301 -14.30 -16.01 -4.48
N ARG A 302 -13.73 -16.67 -5.49
CA ARG A 302 -13.55 -18.12 -5.54
C ARG A 302 -12.08 -18.55 -5.52
N ILE A 303 -11.17 -17.62 -5.25
CA ILE A 303 -9.72 -17.86 -5.32
C ILE A 303 -9.19 -17.90 -3.88
N PRO A 304 -8.47 -18.95 -3.48
CA PRO A 304 -7.74 -19.00 -2.21
C PRO A 304 -6.81 -17.80 -2.05
N ALA A 305 -6.97 -17.06 -0.95
CA ALA A 305 -6.04 -15.99 -0.60
C ALA A 305 -4.89 -16.53 0.28
N ILE A 306 -5.11 -17.68 0.94
CA ILE A 306 -4.05 -18.40 1.64
C ILE A 306 -3.61 -19.55 0.72
N CYS A 307 -2.34 -19.56 0.32
CA CYS A 307 -1.81 -20.45 -0.71
C CYS A 307 -0.47 -21.08 -0.30
N THR A 308 -0.01 -22.03 -1.11
CA THR A 308 1.31 -22.69 -0.86
C THR A 308 2.46 -21.72 -1.14
N GLU A 309 2.34 -20.91 -2.18
CA GLU A 309 3.35 -19.95 -2.63
C GLU A 309 2.65 -18.77 -3.30
N VAL A 310 2.99 -17.55 -2.91
CA VAL A 310 2.43 -16.33 -3.53
C VAL A 310 2.97 -16.14 -4.95
N THR A 311 2.16 -15.52 -5.81
CA THR A 311 2.53 -15.20 -7.20
C THR A 311 3.77 -14.28 -7.26
N THR A 312 3.91 -13.37 -6.30
CA THR A 312 5.03 -12.42 -6.22
C THR A 312 5.21 -12.00 -4.77
N VAL A 313 6.43 -12.05 -4.26
CA VAL A 313 6.73 -11.61 -2.90
C VAL A 313 6.87 -10.08 -2.89
N THR A 314 5.94 -9.42 -2.21
CA THR A 314 5.96 -7.95 -2.03
C THR A 314 6.19 -7.54 -0.59
N THR A 315 6.01 -8.46 0.36
CA THR A 315 6.39 -8.32 1.77
C THR A 315 6.87 -9.67 2.26
N PRO A 316 8.12 -9.78 2.72
CA PRO A 316 8.68 -11.04 3.17
C PRO A 316 8.03 -11.51 4.47
N GLY A 317 7.78 -12.81 4.59
CA GLY A 317 7.08 -13.41 5.72
C GLY A 317 7.80 -13.28 7.05
N GLU A 318 9.10 -12.99 7.04
CA GLU A 318 9.84 -12.66 8.26
C GLU A 318 9.36 -11.39 8.96
N SER A 319 8.70 -10.49 8.20
CA SER A 319 8.13 -9.23 8.68
C SER A 319 6.62 -9.32 9.00
N VAL A 320 5.99 -10.48 8.79
CA VAL A 320 4.55 -10.68 9.04
C VAL A 320 4.37 -11.58 10.26
N ASP A 321 3.72 -11.06 11.27
CA ASP A 321 3.59 -11.73 12.55
C ASP A 321 2.30 -12.55 12.68
N VAL A 322 1.21 -12.05 12.08
CA VAL A 322 -0.12 -12.63 12.24
C VAL A 322 -0.90 -12.50 10.93
N VAL A 323 -1.63 -13.56 10.57
CA VAL A 323 -2.59 -13.57 9.47
C VAL A 323 -3.98 -13.84 10.03
N ILE A 324 -4.93 -12.97 9.74
CA ILE A 324 -6.32 -13.07 10.20
C ILE A 324 -7.23 -13.28 9.00
N THR A 325 -7.99 -14.36 9.04
CA THR A 325 -9.00 -14.70 8.02
C THR A 325 -10.38 -14.81 8.67
N ASP A 326 -11.41 -14.94 7.85
CA ASP A 326 -12.76 -15.28 8.29
C ASP A 326 -12.91 -16.74 8.77
N TYR A 327 -11.85 -17.56 8.71
CA TYR A 327 -11.82 -18.95 9.19
C TYR A 327 -10.86 -19.19 10.35
N GLY A 328 -10.09 -18.19 10.75
CA GLY A 328 -9.18 -18.30 11.89
C GLY A 328 -7.97 -17.38 11.80
N ILE A 329 -7.12 -17.49 12.81
CA ILE A 329 -5.95 -16.66 13.04
C ILE A 329 -4.71 -17.53 13.05
N ALA A 330 -3.74 -17.22 12.19
CA ALA A 330 -2.43 -17.87 12.19
C ALA A 330 -1.37 -16.91 12.75
N ILE A 331 -0.66 -17.33 13.78
CA ILE A 331 0.49 -16.62 14.33
C ILE A 331 1.75 -17.21 13.70
N ASN A 332 2.65 -16.36 13.22
CA ASN A 332 3.93 -16.81 12.69
C ASN A 332 4.69 -17.57 13.77
N PRO A 333 5.14 -18.82 13.52
CA PRO A 333 5.81 -19.65 14.52
C PRO A 333 7.07 -19.02 15.14
N LYS A 334 7.67 -18.05 14.49
CA LYS A 334 8.81 -17.27 15.02
C LYS A 334 8.41 -16.34 16.18
N ARG A 335 7.11 -16.02 16.33
CA ARG A 335 6.57 -15.09 17.33
C ARG A 335 6.12 -15.85 18.58
N THR A 336 7.08 -16.50 19.25
CA THR A 336 6.82 -17.26 20.49
C THR A 336 6.23 -16.39 21.62
N ASP A 337 6.56 -15.09 21.64
CA ASP A 337 6.01 -14.11 22.54
C ASP A 337 4.48 -13.91 22.34
N LEU A 338 4.02 -13.85 21.10
CA LEU A 338 2.61 -13.72 20.76
C LEU A 338 1.87 -15.05 21.00
N ILE A 339 2.49 -16.18 20.65
CA ILE A 339 1.89 -17.51 20.92
C ILE A 339 1.66 -17.70 22.41
N GLU A 340 2.63 -17.37 23.27
CA GLU A 340 2.47 -17.47 24.71
C GLU A 340 1.41 -16.52 25.25
N ALA A 341 1.37 -15.28 24.74
CA ALA A 341 0.35 -14.29 25.15
C ALA A 341 -1.07 -14.71 24.79
N MET A 342 -1.26 -15.54 23.77
CA MET A 342 -2.56 -15.95 23.25
C MET A 342 -3.03 -17.32 23.72
N LYS A 343 -2.23 -18.07 24.50
CA LYS A 343 -2.53 -19.45 24.87
C LYS A 343 -3.86 -19.66 25.59
N ASP A 344 -4.27 -18.67 26.39
CA ASP A 344 -5.52 -18.71 27.21
C ASP A 344 -6.62 -17.82 26.61
N VAL A 345 -6.43 -17.29 25.39
CA VAL A 345 -7.40 -16.41 24.73
C VAL A 345 -8.30 -17.25 23.82
N ASP A 346 -9.61 -17.12 24.01
CA ASP A 346 -10.62 -17.85 23.23
C ASP A 346 -10.81 -17.18 21.85
N LEU A 347 -9.88 -17.50 20.92
CA LEU A 347 -9.92 -17.09 19.54
C LEU A 347 -9.64 -18.31 18.62
N PRO A 348 -10.13 -18.31 17.37
CA PRO A 348 -10.02 -19.48 16.48
C PRO A 348 -8.62 -19.61 15.87
N PHE A 349 -7.64 -19.95 16.71
CA PHE A 349 -6.26 -20.16 16.23
C PHE A 349 -6.13 -21.41 15.36
N LYS A 350 -5.33 -21.28 14.29
CA LYS A 350 -4.97 -22.33 13.34
C LYS A 350 -3.54 -22.12 12.88
N THR A 351 -2.92 -23.14 12.32
CA THR A 351 -1.69 -22.95 11.55
C THR A 351 -2.02 -22.34 10.19
N ILE A 352 -1.04 -21.74 9.56
CA ILE A 352 -1.22 -21.17 8.20
C ILE A 352 -1.51 -22.27 7.17
N GLU A 353 -0.94 -23.47 7.38
CA GLU A 353 -1.18 -24.64 6.56
C GLU A 353 -2.62 -25.14 6.70
N GLU A 354 -3.18 -25.18 7.92
CA GLU A 354 -4.60 -25.52 8.13
C GLU A 354 -5.53 -24.53 7.40
N LEU A 355 -5.21 -23.24 7.42
CA LEU A 355 -5.98 -22.23 6.68
C LEU A 355 -5.90 -22.45 5.17
N ARG A 356 -4.69 -22.74 4.64
CA ARG A 356 -4.52 -23.11 3.23
C ARG A 356 -5.33 -24.35 2.88
N ASP A 357 -5.26 -25.40 3.68
CA ASP A 357 -5.94 -26.66 3.40
C ASP A 357 -7.47 -26.50 3.41
N ILE A 358 -8.00 -25.67 4.31
CA ILE A 358 -9.43 -25.30 4.30
C ILE A 358 -9.75 -24.55 2.99
N ALA A 359 -8.95 -23.57 2.60
CA ALA A 359 -9.16 -22.81 1.37
C ALA A 359 -9.19 -23.74 0.13
N TYR A 360 -8.23 -24.67 0.05
CA TYR A 360 -8.13 -25.64 -1.06
C TYR A 360 -9.25 -26.68 -1.04
N SER A 361 -9.74 -27.05 0.13
CA SER A 361 -10.89 -27.96 0.24
C SER A 361 -12.19 -27.33 -0.30
N ILE A 362 -12.30 -25.99 -0.20
CA ILE A 362 -13.51 -25.25 -0.65
C ILE A 362 -13.41 -24.88 -2.14
N ALA A 363 -12.26 -24.37 -2.59
CA ALA A 363 -12.13 -23.75 -3.90
C ALA A 363 -11.17 -24.49 -4.86
N GLY A 364 -10.48 -25.52 -4.37
CA GLY A 364 -9.37 -26.15 -5.09
C GLY A 364 -8.08 -25.36 -5.00
N GLU A 365 -6.99 -25.98 -5.42
CA GLU A 365 -5.69 -25.29 -5.56
C GLU A 365 -5.76 -24.29 -6.71
N PRO A 366 -5.26 -23.06 -6.55
CA PRO A 366 -5.26 -22.06 -7.60
C PRO A 366 -4.42 -22.53 -8.79
N GLN A 367 -4.93 -22.29 -9.99
CA GLN A 367 -4.12 -22.51 -11.19
C GLN A 367 -2.99 -21.50 -11.23
N LYS A 368 -1.75 -21.99 -11.44
CA LYS A 368 -0.59 -21.12 -11.61
C LYS A 368 -0.68 -20.38 -12.94
N VAL A 369 -0.42 -19.08 -12.87
CA VAL A 369 -0.30 -18.23 -14.07
C VAL A 369 0.90 -18.68 -14.91
N GLU A 370 0.73 -18.83 -16.21
CA GLU A 370 1.84 -19.08 -17.12
C GLU A 370 2.52 -17.77 -17.51
N PHE A 371 3.75 -17.59 -17.02
CA PHE A 371 4.59 -16.46 -17.35
C PHE A 371 5.56 -16.78 -18.49
N GLY A 372 5.93 -15.74 -19.25
CA GLY A 372 7.05 -15.78 -20.19
C GLY A 372 8.39 -15.61 -19.49
N ASP A 373 9.47 -15.60 -20.27
CA ASP A 373 10.84 -15.46 -19.73
C ASP A 373 11.24 -14.01 -19.48
N ARG A 374 10.56 -13.06 -20.12
CA ARG A 374 10.88 -11.63 -20.01
C ARG A 374 10.46 -11.08 -18.64
N VAL A 375 11.41 -10.47 -17.93
CA VAL A 375 11.13 -9.67 -16.74
C VAL A 375 10.59 -8.30 -17.18
N VAL A 376 9.42 -7.94 -16.69
CA VAL A 376 8.73 -6.67 -16.98
C VAL A 376 8.69 -5.73 -15.79
N GLY A 377 8.89 -6.25 -14.58
CA GLY A 377 8.93 -5.47 -13.35
C GLY A 377 9.87 -6.06 -12.30
N ILE A 378 10.30 -5.20 -11.39
CA ILE A 378 11.15 -5.54 -10.23
C ILE A 378 10.43 -5.07 -8.98
N ILE A 379 10.39 -5.94 -7.98
CA ILE A 379 9.94 -5.63 -6.63
C ILE A 379 11.17 -5.38 -5.76
N GLU A 380 11.35 -4.13 -5.36
CA GLU A 380 12.51 -3.71 -4.58
C GLU A 380 12.10 -3.49 -3.12
N SER A 381 12.87 -4.04 -2.19
CA SER A 381 12.76 -3.83 -0.75
C SER A 381 13.06 -2.38 -0.37
N ARG A 382 12.66 -1.99 0.85
CA ARG A 382 12.94 -0.67 1.42
C ARG A 382 14.43 -0.31 1.44
N ASP A 383 15.31 -1.30 1.58
CA ASP A 383 16.78 -1.13 1.63
C ASP A 383 17.46 -1.16 0.25
N GLY A 384 16.72 -1.49 -0.80
CA GLY A 384 17.20 -1.58 -2.19
C GLY A 384 17.51 -2.98 -2.68
N THR A 385 17.34 -4.00 -1.85
CA THR A 385 17.45 -5.39 -2.27
C THR A 385 16.29 -5.77 -3.18
N ILE A 386 16.54 -6.52 -4.23
CA ILE A 386 15.49 -7.06 -5.09
C ILE A 386 14.85 -8.25 -4.34
N MET A 387 13.57 -8.11 -4.00
CA MET A 387 12.80 -9.17 -3.35
C MET A 387 12.28 -10.19 -4.35
N ASP A 388 11.78 -9.69 -5.50
CA ASP A 388 11.19 -10.53 -6.53
C ASP A 388 11.15 -9.80 -7.88
N VAL A 389 10.71 -10.53 -8.91
CA VAL A 389 10.51 -10.00 -10.26
C VAL A 389 9.10 -10.32 -10.75
N VAL A 390 8.55 -9.44 -11.56
CA VAL A 390 7.32 -9.69 -12.31
C VAL A 390 7.69 -10.03 -13.75
N ARG A 391 7.17 -11.17 -14.22
CA ARG A 391 7.38 -11.64 -15.58
C ARG A 391 6.20 -11.30 -16.48
N GLU A 392 6.46 -11.23 -17.78
CA GLU A 392 5.46 -11.04 -18.82
C GLU A 392 4.44 -12.18 -18.78
N ILE A 393 3.15 -11.86 -18.85
CA ILE A 393 2.08 -12.84 -18.96
C ILE A 393 2.10 -13.40 -20.39
N LYS A 394 2.10 -14.72 -20.54
CA LYS A 394 1.88 -15.33 -21.84
C LYS A 394 0.46 -15.01 -22.33
N PRO A 395 0.27 -14.69 -23.63
CA PRO A 395 -1.05 -14.55 -24.20
C PRO A 395 -1.88 -15.81 -23.93
N PHE A 396 -3.11 -15.62 -23.48
CA PHE A 396 -4.02 -16.74 -23.35
C PHE A 396 -4.45 -17.20 -24.77
N GLU A 397 -3.96 -18.36 -25.21
CA GLU A 397 -4.34 -18.97 -26.47
C GLU A 397 -5.57 -19.87 -26.25
N PHE A 398 -6.69 -19.52 -26.82
CA PHE A 398 -7.83 -20.44 -26.87
C PHE A 398 -7.46 -21.69 -27.68
N ALA A 399 -7.83 -22.87 -27.18
CA ALA A 399 -7.50 -24.15 -27.86
C ALA A 399 -7.98 -24.20 -29.31
N ASP A 400 -8.99 -23.43 -29.66
CA ASP A 400 -9.52 -23.33 -31.03
C ASP A 400 -8.70 -22.38 -31.91
N GLU A 401 -8.10 -21.34 -31.37
CA GLU A 401 -7.17 -20.44 -32.09
C GLU A 401 -5.87 -21.16 -32.38
N LYS A 402 -5.32 -21.90 -31.43
CA LYS A 402 -4.11 -22.73 -31.62
C LYS A 402 -4.29 -23.77 -32.71
N LYS A 403 -5.48 -24.43 -32.78
CA LYS A 403 -5.81 -25.36 -33.86
C LYS A 403 -6.02 -24.66 -35.20
N ALA A 404 -6.49 -23.41 -35.20
CA ALA A 404 -6.67 -22.64 -36.43
C ALA A 404 -5.30 -22.16 -36.98
N GLU A 405 -4.38 -21.71 -36.13
CA GLU A 405 -3.02 -21.33 -36.52
C GLU A 405 -2.20 -22.52 -37.01
N GLU A 406 -2.23 -23.66 -36.31
CA GLU A 406 -1.60 -24.90 -36.78
C GLU A 406 -2.15 -25.38 -38.15
N LYS A 407 -3.43 -25.19 -38.39
CA LYS A 407 -4.03 -25.50 -39.70
C LYS A 407 -3.61 -24.51 -40.78
N ALA A 408 -3.51 -23.23 -40.43
CA ALA A 408 -3.05 -22.19 -41.36
C ALA A 408 -1.57 -22.41 -41.76
N GLU A 409 -0.70 -22.66 -40.79
CA GLU A 409 0.72 -23.00 -41.07
C GLU A 409 0.91 -24.25 -41.89
N LYS A 410 0.12 -25.30 -41.60
CA LYS A 410 0.16 -26.55 -42.41
C LYS A 410 -0.28 -26.32 -43.87
N LYS A 411 -1.28 -25.44 -44.05
CA LYS A 411 -1.78 -25.08 -45.37
C LYS A 411 -0.78 -24.26 -46.16
N GLU A 412 -0.12 -23.28 -45.48
CA GLU A 412 0.92 -22.47 -46.12
C GLU A 412 2.17 -23.29 -46.51
N LYS A 413 2.60 -24.20 -45.61
CA LYS A 413 3.70 -25.15 -45.92
C LYS A 413 3.36 -26.10 -47.07
N ALA A 414 2.08 -26.49 -47.22
CA ALA A 414 1.62 -27.34 -48.33
C ALA A 414 1.52 -26.57 -49.66
N GLU A 415 1.13 -25.28 -49.61
CA GLU A 415 1.07 -24.43 -50.84
C GLU A 415 2.48 -24.06 -51.33
N ASN A 416 3.43 -23.80 -50.41
CA ASN A 416 4.82 -23.52 -50.76
C ASN A 416 5.56 -24.75 -51.33
N LYS A 417 5.17 -25.98 -50.92
CA LYS A 417 5.66 -27.23 -51.51
C LYS A 417 5.12 -27.52 -52.94
N LYS A 418 4.04 -26.88 -53.35
CA LYS A 418 3.46 -27.06 -54.70
C LYS A 418 3.99 -26.01 -55.70
N LYS A 419 4.66 -25.00 -55.23
CA LYS A 419 5.23 -23.90 -56.07
C LYS A 419 6.75 -24.02 -56.31
N GLY A 420 7.42 -24.97 -55.71
CA GLY A 420 8.83 -25.32 -55.98
C GLY A 420 8.86 -26.74 -56.63
#